data_a558fc3eea872efe618249b60a5c59ea
#
_entry.id   a558fc3eea872efe618249b60a5c59ea
#
_cell.length_a   1.000
_cell.length_b   1.000
_cell.length_c   1.000
_cell.angle_alpha   90.00
_cell.angle_beta   90.00
_cell.angle_gamma   90.00
#
_symmetry.space_group_name_H-M   'P 1'
#
loop_
_entity.id
_entity.type
_entity.pdbx_description
1 polymer ?
#
loop_
_entity_poly.entity_id
_entity_poly.type
_entity_poly.pdbx_seq_one_letter_code
_entity_poly.pdbx_strand_id
1 'polypeptide(L)'
;TGELHEKLSDGQRDYDLDVARTNIFGELSDLEAGGMLHESIEAVHTADAVVRRYHRLWDELTEPLEVAPGSRYLVDARIRRLNDLGFDVAELDVVGSPGASTVRVQPKVVDAGHHSRRLLRLTGLDVQENQARRLLNDMDSYRAALQLPEEDEGVAAHRWVMDVFEPVVRSVPRDQRGKLEPAEIFHEVLEHRWFLSERAGQDVGLDVAADAYVRDVLRAKPVEQAVLGARVGTPSDTTGELRLTFAPEDDGISP
;
A
#
# COMPACT_ATOMS: atom_id res chain seq x y z
N THR A 1 10.40 -8.31 17.07
CA THR A 1 10.11 -6.92 17.44
C THR A 1 11.42 -6.16 17.42
N GLY A 2 11.78 -5.60 16.25
CA GLY A 2 12.95 -4.74 16.13
C GLY A 2 12.57 -3.34 16.58
N GLU A 3 13.21 -2.85 17.63
CA GLU A 3 13.16 -1.43 17.93
C GLU A 3 14.10 -0.69 16.96
N LEU A 4 13.60 0.38 16.34
CA LEU A 4 14.44 1.26 15.54
C LEU A 4 15.28 2.10 16.51
N HIS A 5 16.52 1.69 16.73
CA HIS A 5 17.45 2.48 17.54
C HIS A 5 18.06 3.59 16.67
N GLU A 6 17.56 4.81 16.81
CA GLU A 6 18.12 6.03 16.17
C GLU A 6 19.59 6.32 16.55
N LYS A 7 20.19 5.48 17.43
CA LYS A 7 21.51 5.71 18.02
C LYS A 7 22.60 4.71 17.58
N LEU A 8 22.29 3.77 16.68
CA LEU A 8 23.31 2.87 16.17
C LEU A 8 24.23 3.60 15.19
N SER A 9 25.54 3.52 15.43
CA SER A 9 26.51 3.98 14.44
C SER A 9 26.45 3.08 13.20
N ASP A 10 26.82 3.61 12.03
CA ASP A 10 26.87 2.83 10.80
C ASP A 10 27.71 1.56 10.94
N GLY A 11 28.87 1.64 11.60
CA GLY A 11 29.73 0.48 11.85
C GLY A 11 29.10 -0.58 12.75
N GLN A 12 28.28 -0.18 13.71
CA GLN A 12 27.57 -1.13 14.58
C GLN A 12 26.42 -1.82 13.83
N ARG A 13 25.71 -1.08 13.01
CA ARG A 13 24.68 -1.62 12.13
C ARG A 13 25.26 -2.64 11.14
N ASP A 14 26.37 -2.30 10.49
CA ASP A 14 27.02 -3.18 9.53
C ASP A 14 27.53 -4.48 10.20
N TYR A 15 28.06 -4.39 11.41
CA TYR A 15 28.44 -5.56 12.20
C TYR A 15 27.22 -6.44 12.54
N ASP A 16 26.13 -5.85 13.00
CA ASP A 16 24.91 -6.60 13.34
C ASP A 16 24.32 -7.29 12.11
N LEU A 17 24.39 -6.65 10.93
CA LEU A 17 23.98 -7.24 9.66
C LEU A 17 24.86 -8.42 9.24
N ASP A 18 26.17 -8.33 9.44
CA ASP A 18 27.10 -9.43 9.15
C ASP A 18 26.84 -10.63 10.07
N VAL A 19 26.57 -10.38 11.34
CA VAL A 19 26.17 -11.42 12.30
C VAL A 19 24.83 -12.06 11.88
N ALA A 20 23.84 -11.24 11.54
CA ALA A 20 22.53 -11.74 11.08
C ALA A 20 22.66 -12.56 9.79
N ARG A 21 23.45 -12.10 8.82
CA ARG A 21 23.77 -12.82 7.59
C ARG A 21 24.39 -14.19 7.86
N THR A 22 25.38 -14.21 8.76
CA THR A 22 26.09 -15.45 9.12
C THR A 22 25.15 -16.45 9.79
N ASN A 23 24.30 -15.99 10.70
CA ASN A 23 23.30 -16.84 11.35
C ASN A 23 22.28 -17.41 10.36
N ILE A 24 21.72 -16.57 9.47
CA ILE A 24 20.77 -17.01 8.44
C ILE A 24 21.42 -18.05 7.52
N PHE A 25 22.67 -17.80 7.09
CA PHE A 25 23.40 -18.72 6.26
C PHE A 25 23.63 -20.07 6.98
N GLY A 26 24.05 -20.04 8.26
CA GLY A 26 24.27 -21.25 9.05
C GLY A 26 23.00 -22.09 9.19
N GLU A 27 21.90 -21.48 9.60
CA GLU A 27 20.61 -22.17 9.76
C GLU A 27 20.11 -22.78 8.43
N LEU A 28 20.20 -22.03 7.33
CA LEU A 28 19.80 -22.54 6.02
C LEU A 28 20.71 -23.67 5.53
N SER A 29 22.02 -23.59 5.80
CA SER A 29 22.97 -24.65 5.44
C SER A 29 22.72 -25.94 6.24
N ASP A 30 22.35 -25.82 7.51
CA ASP A 30 21.97 -26.97 8.33
C ASP A 30 20.66 -27.63 7.83
N LEU A 31 19.68 -26.83 7.42
CA LEU A 31 18.45 -27.31 6.80
C LEU A 31 18.71 -27.99 5.45
N GLU A 32 19.62 -27.45 4.65
CA GLU A 32 20.05 -28.04 3.38
C GLU A 32 20.74 -29.39 3.59
N ALA A 33 21.67 -29.45 4.54
CA ALA A 33 22.36 -30.68 4.91
C ALA A 33 21.40 -31.76 5.45
N GLY A 34 20.33 -31.34 6.13
CA GLY A 34 19.27 -32.21 6.63
C GLY A 34 18.23 -32.61 5.56
N GLY A 35 18.35 -32.15 4.33
CA GLY A 35 17.38 -32.39 3.26
C GLY A 35 16.01 -31.77 3.49
N MET A 36 15.91 -30.75 4.36
CA MET A 36 14.68 -30.04 4.72
C MET A 36 14.48 -28.74 3.93
N LEU A 37 15.48 -28.29 3.20
CA LEU A 37 15.41 -27.10 2.37
C LEU A 37 14.95 -27.47 0.97
N HIS A 38 14.01 -26.68 0.43
CA HIS A 38 13.55 -26.87 -0.95
C HIS A 38 14.69 -26.51 -1.93
N GLU A 39 14.87 -27.31 -2.99
CA GLU A 39 15.95 -27.16 -3.97
C GLU A 39 16.03 -25.79 -4.68
N SER A 40 14.94 -25.01 -4.67
CA SER A 40 14.91 -23.65 -5.23
C SER A 40 15.49 -22.59 -4.28
N ILE A 41 15.84 -22.97 -3.04
CA ILE A 41 16.35 -22.05 -2.02
C ILE A 41 17.85 -22.31 -1.84
N GLU A 42 18.65 -21.34 -2.16
CA GLU A 42 20.09 -21.33 -2.00
C GLU A 42 20.49 -20.53 -0.74
N ALA A 43 21.15 -21.17 0.22
CA ALA A 43 21.45 -20.58 1.52
C ALA A 43 22.20 -19.25 1.42
N VAL A 44 23.26 -19.20 0.60
CA VAL A 44 24.06 -17.99 0.38
C VAL A 44 23.23 -16.87 -0.24
N HIS A 45 22.54 -17.17 -1.33
CA HIS A 45 21.74 -16.17 -2.05
C HIS A 45 20.59 -15.62 -1.20
N THR A 46 19.99 -16.45 -0.36
CA THR A 46 18.91 -16.05 0.55
C THR A 46 19.46 -15.13 1.65
N ALA A 47 20.57 -15.48 2.31
CA ALA A 47 21.19 -14.64 3.31
C ALA A 47 21.58 -13.27 2.74
N ASP A 48 22.21 -13.24 1.56
CA ASP A 48 22.58 -12.01 0.87
C ASP A 48 21.33 -11.19 0.44
N ALA A 49 20.25 -11.85 0.06
CA ALA A 49 19.00 -11.16 -0.31
C ALA A 49 18.36 -10.46 0.89
N VAL A 50 18.42 -11.06 2.09
CA VAL A 50 17.93 -10.43 3.33
C VAL A 50 18.72 -9.17 3.64
N VAL A 51 20.07 -9.22 3.57
CA VAL A 51 20.92 -8.05 3.81
C VAL A 51 20.65 -6.95 2.78
N ARG A 52 20.57 -7.30 1.48
CA ARG A 52 20.25 -6.32 0.43
C ARG A 52 18.86 -5.69 0.63
N ARG A 53 17.89 -6.46 1.12
CA ARG A 53 16.56 -5.95 1.44
C ARG A 53 16.59 -4.97 2.62
N TYR A 54 17.40 -5.28 3.65
CA TYR A 54 17.60 -4.39 4.78
C TYR A 54 18.23 -3.06 4.36
N HIS A 55 19.29 -3.07 3.56
CA HIS A 55 19.92 -1.83 3.08
C HIS A 55 18.95 -0.96 2.30
N ARG A 56 18.21 -1.54 1.34
CA ARG A 56 17.18 -0.80 0.60
C ARG A 56 16.11 -0.20 1.50
N LEU A 57 15.71 -0.95 2.53
CA LEU A 57 14.74 -0.47 3.50
C LEU A 57 15.32 0.69 4.32
N TRP A 58 16.56 0.55 4.78
CA TRP A 58 17.24 1.60 5.54
C TRP A 58 17.37 2.88 4.72
N ASP A 59 17.77 2.79 3.46
CA ASP A 59 17.89 3.92 2.56
C ASP A 59 16.52 4.61 2.36
N GLU A 60 15.47 3.83 2.14
CA GLU A 60 14.11 4.37 2.03
C GLU A 60 13.60 5.03 3.33
N LEU A 61 14.08 4.59 4.48
CA LEU A 61 13.67 5.14 5.78
C LEU A 61 14.45 6.40 6.18
N THR A 62 15.73 6.46 5.82
CA THR A 62 16.65 7.47 6.36
C THR A 62 17.07 8.53 5.37
N GLU A 63 17.08 8.25 4.06
CA GLU A 63 17.47 9.24 3.07
C GLU A 63 16.41 10.35 2.94
N PRO A 64 16.80 11.62 3.13
CA PRO A 64 15.90 12.73 2.90
C PRO A 64 15.56 12.83 1.40
N LEU A 65 14.29 13.03 1.07
CA LEU A 65 13.85 13.25 -0.30
C LEU A 65 13.81 14.75 -0.59
N GLU A 66 14.66 15.21 -1.49
CA GLU A 66 14.57 16.59 -1.99
C GLU A 66 13.47 16.66 -3.06
N VAL A 67 12.48 17.52 -2.84
CA VAL A 67 11.31 17.64 -3.72
C VAL A 67 11.27 19.04 -4.32
N ALA A 68 11.35 19.11 -5.64
CA ALA A 68 11.13 20.37 -6.37
C ALA A 68 9.61 20.67 -6.45
N PRO A 69 9.22 21.93 -6.65
CA PRO A 69 7.84 22.29 -6.94
C PRO A 69 7.30 21.48 -8.14
N GLY A 70 6.13 20.87 -8.02
CA GLY A 70 5.53 20.04 -9.06
C GLY A 70 6.01 18.57 -9.09
N SER A 71 6.77 18.12 -8.09
CA SER A 71 7.29 16.76 -7.99
C SER A 71 6.70 15.97 -6.82
N ARG A 72 5.49 16.31 -6.39
CA ARG A 72 4.79 15.62 -5.30
C ARG A 72 4.63 14.11 -5.55
N TYR A 73 4.48 13.71 -6.82
CA TYR A 73 4.41 12.29 -7.20
C TYR A 73 5.62 11.46 -6.74
N LEU A 74 6.81 12.09 -6.54
CA LEU A 74 7.98 11.41 -5.97
C LEU A 74 7.78 11.07 -4.49
N VAL A 75 7.10 11.93 -3.74
CA VAL A 75 6.71 11.67 -2.34
C VAL A 75 5.73 10.52 -2.30
N ASP A 76 4.70 10.55 -3.15
CA ASP A 76 3.69 9.50 -3.25
C ASP A 76 4.33 8.15 -3.65
N ALA A 77 5.29 8.18 -4.57
CA ALA A 77 6.04 6.99 -4.97
C ALA A 77 6.87 6.41 -3.81
N ARG A 78 7.50 7.27 -2.98
CA ARG A 78 8.25 6.83 -1.81
C ARG A 78 7.33 6.23 -0.75
N ILE A 79 6.20 6.87 -0.46
CA ILE A 79 5.19 6.36 0.47
C ILE A 79 4.71 4.97 0.02
N ARG A 80 4.46 4.79 -1.27
CA ARG A 80 4.11 3.47 -1.82
C ARG A 80 5.17 2.42 -1.53
N ARG A 81 6.44 2.73 -1.85
CA ARG A 81 7.54 1.78 -1.62
C ARG A 81 7.64 1.38 -0.15
N LEU A 82 7.48 2.33 0.77
CA LEU A 82 7.47 2.06 2.21
C LEU A 82 6.29 1.16 2.61
N ASN A 83 5.10 1.44 2.09
CA ASN A 83 3.91 0.63 2.33
C ASN A 83 4.07 -0.80 1.77
N ASP A 84 4.66 -0.97 0.58
CA ASP A 84 4.95 -2.27 -0.03
C ASP A 84 5.98 -3.08 0.78
N LEU A 85 6.85 -2.38 1.51
CA LEU A 85 7.80 -2.97 2.45
C LEU A 85 7.17 -3.29 3.82
N GLY A 86 5.93 -2.89 4.07
CA GLY A 86 5.17 -3.16 5.30
C GLY A 86 5.27 -2.05 6.35
N PHE A 87 5.75 -0.87 5.97
CA PHE A 87 5.83 0.30 6.86
C PHE A 87 4.71 1.28 6.56
N ASP A 88 4.13 1.82 7.62
CA ASP A 88 3.24 2.97 7.53
C ASP A 88 4.04 4.26 7.67
N VAL A 89 3.59 5.29 6.99
CA VAL A 89 4.14 6.64 7.11
C VAL A 89 3.27 7.39 8.11
N ALA A 90 3.85 7.72 9.28
CA ALA A 90 3.13 8.43 10.33
C ALA A 90 2.99 9.90 10.02
N GLU A 91 4.04 10.50 9.50
CA GLU A 91 4.15 11.93 9.27
C GLU A 91 4.99 12.23 8.03
N LEU A 92 4.55 13.24 7.30
CA LEU A 92 5.33 13.89 6.25
C LEU A 92 5.78 15.25 6.77
N ASP A 93 6.99 15.31 7.30
CA ASP A 93 7.61 16.58 7.64
C ASP A 93 8.14 17.24 6.37
N VAL A 94 7.49 18.34 5.97
CA VAL A 94 8.00 19.18 4.89
C VAL A 94 8.85 20.29 5.50
N VAL A 95 10.16 20.09 5.53
CA VAL A 95 11.11 21.11 5.96
C VAL A 95 11.63 21.85 4.72
N GLY A 96 11.26 23.13 4.52
CA GLY A 96 11.73 23.83 3.34
C GLY A 96 11.81 25.32 3.42
N SER A 97 12.78 25.87 2.68
CA SER A 97 12.89 27.27 2.31
C SER A 97 12.13 27.53 0.99
N PRO A 98 11.74 28.79 0.69
CA PRO A 98 11.10 29.09 -0.58
C PRO A 98 11.96 28.66 -1.77
N GLY A 99 11.53 27.62 -2.52
CA GLY A 99 12.18 27.12 -3.73
C GLY A 99 12.83 25.73 -3.65
N ALA A 100 13.01 25.17 -2.47
CA ALA A 100 13.42 23.76 -2.29
C ALA A 100 12.83 23.23 -0.99
N SER A 101 12.05 22.17 -1.06
CA SER A 101 11.48 21.51 0.11
C SER A 101 12.10 20.13 0.27
N THR A 102 12.66 19.85 1.46
CA THR A 102 13.09 18.50 1.82
C THR A 102 11.95 17.84 2.57
N VAL A 103 11.47 16.73 2.06
CA VAL A 103 10.44 15.93 2.71
C VAL A 103 11.11 14.83 3.51
N ARG A 104 10.87 14.81 4.81
CA ARG A 104 11.28 13.74 5.69
C ARG A 104 10.07 12.85 5.96
N VAL A 105 10.23 11.56 5.69
CA VAL A 105 9.20 10.55 5.92
C VAL A 105 9.55 9.81 7.21
N GLN A 106 8.65 9.83 8.20
CA GLN A 106 8.82 9.10 9.45
C GLN A 106 7.94 7.83 9.44
N PRO A 107 8.54 6.64 9.41
CA PRO A 107 7.78 5.39 9.51
C PRO A 107 7.31 5.17 10.96
N LYS A 108 6.10 4.65 11.09
CA LYS A 108 5.52 4.27 12.38
C LYS A 108 4.87 2.90 12.28
N VAL A 109 5.07 2.08 13.31
CA VAL A 109 4.30 0.84 13.46
C VAL A 109 2.97 1.19 14.14
N VAL A 110 1.87 0.86 13.49
CA VAL A 110 0.52 1.13 13.99
C VAL A 110 -0.29 -0.15 14.11
N ASP A 111 -1.30 -0.14 14.99
CA ASP A 111 -2.20 -1.28 15.18
C ASP A 111 -3.05 -1.53 13.91
N ALA A 112 -3.42 -2.77 13.70
CA ALA A 112 -4.34 -3.15 12.63
C ALA A 112 -5.65 -2.34 12.72
N GLY A 113 -6.09 -1.78 11.58
CA GLY A 113 -7.28 -0.92 11.51
C GLY A 113 -7.09 0.48 12.07
N HIS A 114 -5.85 0.92 12.29
CA HIS A 114 -5.55 2.27 12.78
C HIS A 114 -6.03 3.33 11.79
N HIS A 115 -5.73 3.16 10.51
CA HIS A 115 -6.05 4.16 9.49
C HIS A 115 -7.54 4.24 9.21
N SER A 116 -8.24 3.11 9.12
CA SER A 116 -9.69 3.10 8.91
C SER A 116 -10.42 3.78 10.08
N ARG A 117 -10.03 3.50 11.33
CA ARG A 117 -10.61 4.19 12.49
C ARG A 117 -10.27 5.68 12.54
N ARG A 118 -9.03 6.08 12.19
CA ARG A 118 -8.62 7.49 12.13
C ARG A 118 -9.41 8.23 11.06
N LEU A 119 -9.49 7.69 9.85
CA LEU A 119 -10.24 8.31 8.74
C LEU A 119 -11.73 8.45 9.08
N LEU A 120 -12.36 7.39 9.57
CA LEU A 120 -13.76 7.40 9.97
C LEU A 120 -14.04 8.50 11.01
N ARG A 121 -13.19 8.62 12.02
CA ARG A 121 -13.32 9.65 13.05
C ARG A 121 -13.20 11.06 12.50
N LEU A 122 -12.31 11.30 11.54
CA LEU A 122 -12.00 12.63 11.02
C LEU A 122 -12.97 13.09 9.93
N THR A 123 -13.42 12.15 9.09
CA THR A 123 -14.16 12.46 7.85
C THR A 123 -15.54 11.81 7.76
N GLY A 124 -15.81 10.81 8.60
CA GLY A 124 -17.01 9.98 8.51
C GLY A 124 -16.96 8.92 7.39
N LEU A 125 -15.85 8.79 6.67
CA LEU A 125 -15.68 7.78 5.61
C LEU A 125 -15.29 6.43 6.21
N ASP A 126 -16.13 5.41 6.00
CA ASP A 126 -15.88 4.03 6.40
C ASP A 126 -15.33 3.24 5.22
N VAL A 127 -14.05 2.90 5.28
CA VAL A 127 -13.32 2.24 4.19
C VAL A 127 -12.31 1.23 4.74
N GLN A 128 -11.81 0.35 3.86
CA GLN A 128 -10.79 -0.62 4.22
C GLN A 128 -9.43 0.05 4.53
N GLU A 129 -8.59 -0.64 5.32
CA GLU A 129 -7.33 -0.11 5.85
C GLU A 129 -6.41 0.47 4.79
N ASN A 130 -6.22 -0.21 3.66
CA ASN A 130 -5.36 0.27 2.58
C ASN A 130 -5.92 1.52 1.87
N GLN A 131 -7.24 1.60 1.73
CA GLN A 131 -7.90 2.80 1.19
C GLN A 131 -7.78 3.95 2.19
N ALA A 132 -8.07 3.70 3.48
CA ALA A 132 -7.96 4.69 4.54
C ALA A 132 -6.56 5.29 4.61
N ARG A 133 -5.52 4.46 4.55
CA ARG A 133 -4.12 4.90 4.52
C ARG A 133 -3.86 5.87 3.37
N ARG A 134 -4.34 5.56 2.17
CA ARG A 134 -4.13 6.43 1.00
C ARG A 134 -4.85 7.77 1.12
N LEU A 135 -6.09 7.75 1.58
CA LEU A 135 -6.87 8.96 1.79
C LEU A 135 -6.25 9.85 2.87
N LEU A 136 -5.79 9.26 3.97
CA LEU A 136 -5.08 9.97 5.02
C LEU A 136 -3.77 10.59 4.53
N ASN A 137 -2.98 9.87 3.74
CA ASN A 137 -1.76 10.40 3.15
C ASN A 137 -2.03 11.61 2.23
N ASP A 138 -3.13 11.58 1.45
CA ASP A 138 -3.52 12.72 0.62
C ASP A 138 -4.00 13.89 1.49
N MET A 139 -4.77 13.63 2.54
CA MET A 139 -5.23 14.63 3.51
C MET A 139 -4.05 15.26 4.27
N ASP A 140 -3.09 14.47 4.75
CA ASP A 140 -1.89 14.98 5.43
C ASP A 140 -1.02 15.82 4.48
N SER A 141 -0.93 15.44 3.22
CA SER A 141 -0.26 16.24 2.19
C SER A 141 -0.99 17.54 1.90
N TYR A 142 -2.32 17.55 1.90
CA TYR A 142 -3.14 18.75 1.77
C TYR A 142 -2.95 19.69 2.98
N ARG A 143 -2.95 19.14 4.20
CA ARG A 143 -2.66 19.87 5.44
C ARG A 143 -1.28 20.55 5.38
N ALA A 144 -0.25 19.78 4.98
CA ALA A 144 1.11 20.32 4.84
C ALA A 144 1.20 21.44 3.80
N ALA A 145 0.51 21.30 2.67
CA ALA A 145 0.47 22.34 1.63
C ALA A 145 -0.18 23.65 2.10
N LEU A 146 -1.15 23.56 3.01
CA LEU A 146 -1.81 24.71 3.62
C LEU A 146 -1.08 25.24 4.85
N GLN A 147 0.01 24.59 5.29
CA GLN A 147 0.78 24.92 6.49
C GLN A 147 -0.09 24.98 7.77
N LEU A 148 -1.10 24.10 7.85
CA LEU A 148 -1.97 24.02 9.02
C LEU A 148 -1.25 23.23 10.14
N PRO A 149 -1.37 23.69 11.42
CA PRO A 149 -0.82 23.01 12.58
C PRO A 149 -1.40 21.59 12.75
N GLU A 150 -0.67 20.71 13.44
CA GLU A 150 -1.15 19.36 13.74
C GLU A 150 -2.38 19.34 14.64
N GLU A 151 -2.46 20.28 15.56
CA GLU A 151 -3.59 20.41 16.49
C GLU A 151 -4.92 20.67 15.76
N ASP A 152 -4.85 21.16 14.52
CA ASP A 152 -6.00 21.45 13.66
C ASP A 152 -6.36 20.31 12.71
N GLU A 153 -6.00 19.05 13.03
CA GLU A 153 -6.26 17.87 12.19
C GLU A 153 -7.74 17.77 11.75
N GLY A 154 -8.67 18.03 12.66
CA GLY A 154 -10.10 18.01 12.36
C GLY A 154 -10.53 19.11 11.38
N VAL A 155 -9.93 20.29 11.47
CA VAL A 155 -10.18 21.41 10.54
C VAL A 155 -9.60 21.08 9.16
N ALA A 156 -8.40 20.52 9.13
CA ALA A 156 -7.75 20.07 7.89
C ALA A 156 -8.58 18.98 7.19
N ALA A 157 -9.06 18.01 7.96
CA ALA A 157 -9.92 16.94 7.46
C ALA A 157 -11.22 17.46 6.86
N HIS A 158 -11.90 18.36 7.57
CA HIS A 158 -13.13 18.98 7.08
C HIS A 158 -12.89 19.76 5.77
N ARG A 159 -11.85 20.57 5.72
CA ARG A 159 -11.48 21.30 4.50
C ARG A 159 -11.13 20.36 3.36
N TRP A 160 -10.34 19.33 3.64
CA TRP A 160 -9.99 18.33 2.62
C TRP A 160 -11.22 17.64 2.04
N VAL A 161 -12.21 17.28 2.88
CA VAL A 161 -13.47 16.72 2.39
C VAL A 161 -14.18 17.69 1.46
N MET A 162 -14.29 18.96 1.85
CA MET A 162 -15.05 19.97 1.09
C MET A 162 -14.32 20.45 -0.17
N ASP A 163 -13.01 20.61 -0.12
CA ASP A 163 -12.22 21.24 -1.17
C ASP A 163 -11.57 20.24 -2.13
N VAL A 164 -11.42 18.98 -1.70
CA VAL A 164 -10.69 17.95 -2.47
C VAL A 164 -11.58 16.75 -2.76
N PHE A 165 -12.07 16.05 -1.72
CA PHE A 165 -12.82 14.82 -1.87
C PHE A 165 -14.16 15.01 -2.59
N GLU A 166 -15.04 15.86 -2.06
CA GLU A 166 -16.36 16.08 -2.64
C GLU A 166 -16.34 16.62 -4.07
N PRO A 167 -15.48 17.58 -4.46
CA PRO A 167 -15.39 18.04 -5.84
C PRO A 167 -15.07 16.92 -6.81
N VAL A 168 -14.13 16.03 -6.48
CA VAL A 168 -13.78 14.88 -7.32
C VAL A 168 -14.98 13.92 -7.45
N VAL A 169 -15.63 13.57 -6.36
CA VAL A 169 -16.81 12.70 -6.39
C VAL A 169 -17.96 13.33 -7.19
N ARG A 170 -18.16 14.64 -7.05
CA ARG A 170 -19.19 15.38 -7.79
C ARG A 170 -18.87 15.53 -9.28
N SER A 171 -17.61 15.49 -9.69
CA SER A 171 -17.21 15.54 -11.10
C SER A 171 -17.63 14.30 -11.88
N VAL A 172 -17.82 13.16 -11.20
CA VAL A 172 -18.28 11.91 -11.82
C VAL A 172 -19.69 12.09 -12.39
N PRO A 173 -19.94 11.76 -13.65
CA PRO A 173 -21.27 11.81 -14.29
C PRO A 173 -22.31 11.02 -13.50
N ARG A 174 -23.54 11.54 -13.43
CA ARG A 174 -24.62 10.95 -12.62
C ARG A 174 -24.93 9.49 -12.95
N ASP A 175 -24.85 9.12 -14.21
CA ASP A 175 -25.05 7.77 -14.73
C ASP A 175 -23.92 6.79 -14.33
N GLN A 176 -22.80 7.28 -13.79
CA GLN A 176 -21.65 6.48 -13.39
C GLN A 176 -21.41 6.47 -11.88
N ARG A 177 -22.07 7.34 -11.11
CA ARG A 177 -21.87 7.45 -9.65
C ARG A 177 -22.28 6.20 -8.86
N GLY A 178 -23.11 5.35 -9.43
CA GLY A 178 -23.55 4.10 -8.79
C GLY A 178 -22.68 2.89 -9.10
N LYS A 179 -21.55 3.06 -9.81
CA LYS A 179 -20.67 1.95 -10.17
C LYS A 179 -19.77 1.51 -9.03
N LEU A 180 -19.27 2.47 -8.24
CA LEU A 180 -18.40 2.27 -7.09
C LEU A 180 -18.81 3.21 -5.97
N GLU A 181 -18.40 2.88 -4.75
CA GLU A 181 -18.54 3.77 -3.60
C GLU A 181 -17.69 5.04 -3.78
N PRO A 182 -18.14 6.20 -3.25
CA PRO A 182 -17.42 7.48 -3.43
C PRO A 182 -15.97 7.45 -3.00
N ALA A 183 -15.65 6.79 -1.89
CA ALA A 183 -14.30 6.67 -1.38
C ALA A 183 -13.42 5.77 -2.26
N GLU A 184 -14.00 4.76 -2.89
CA GLU A 184 -13.29 3.89 -3.84
C GLU A 184 -12.99 4.64 -5.13
N ILE A 185 -13.96 5.41 -5.66
CA ILE A 185 -13.73 6.29 -6.81
C ILE A 185 -12.57 7.24 -6.53
N PHE A 186 -12.58 7.90 -5.38
CA PHE A 186 -11.52 8.84 -5.01
C PHE A 186 -10.17 8.15 -4.89
N HIS A 187 -10.12 6.99 -4.25
CA HIS A 187 -8.92 6.17 -4.12
C HIS A 187 -8.33 5.80 -5.50
N GLU A 188 -9.17 5.35 -6.43
CA GLU A 188 -8.74 5.00 -7.80
C GLU A 188 -8.31 6.24 -8.60
N VAL A 189 -8.92 7.40 -8.39
CA VAL A 189 -8.48 8.66 -9.00
C VAL A 189 -7.09 9.05 -8.51
N LEU A 190 -6.79 8.90 -7.21
CA LEU A 190 -5.43 9.13 -6.67
C LEU A 190 -4.41 8.18 -7.30
N GLU A 191 -4.78 6.93 -7.50
CA GLU A 191 -3.93 5.95 -8.17
C GLU A 191 -3.68 6.31 -9.63
N HIS A 192 -4.73 6.67 -10.33
CA HIS A 192 -4.65 7.09 -11.74
C HIS A 192 -3.81 8.36 -11.90
N ARG A 193 -3.96 9.33 -10.98
CA ARG A 193 -3.14 10.53 -10.93
C ARG A 193 -1.65 10.21 -10.81
N TRP A 194 -1.31 9.28 -9.93
CA TRP A 194 0.08 8.85 -9.77
C TRP A 194 0.65 8.28 -11.08
N PHE A 195 -0.07 7.37 -11.74
CA PHE A 195 0.36 6.82 -13.04
C PHE A 195 0.55 7.88 -14.12
N LEU A 196 -0.38 8.84 -14.20
CA LEU A 196 -0.27 9.92 -15.16
C LEU A 196 0.92 10.82 -14.86
N SER A 197 1.17 11.14 -13.58
CA SER A 197 2.28 11.99 -13.15
C SER A 197 3.63 11.32 -13.40
N GLU A 198 3.75 10.03 -13.06
CA GLU A 198 4.95 9.25 -13.33
C GLU A 198 5.26 9.22 -14.84
N ARG A 199 4.25 8.96 -15.67
CA ARG A 199 4.39 8.92 -17.12
C ARG A 199 4.74 10.28 -17.71
N ALA A 200 4.22 11.36 -17.13
CA ALA A 200 4.48 12.74 -17.58
C ALA A 200 5.80 13.30 -17.05
N GLY A 201 6.41 12.68 -16.01
CA GLY A 201 7.57 13.19 -15.29
C GLY A 201 7.29 14.49 -14.51
N GLN A 202 6.02 14.80 -14.24
CA GLN A 202 5.56 15.96 -13.49
C GLN A 202 4.19 15.72 -12.88
N ASP A 203 3.86 16.48 -11.84
CA ASP A 203 2.54 16.36 -11.20
C ASP A 203 1.40 16.70 -12.18
N VAL A 204 0.44 15.79 -12.24
CA VAL A 204 -0.83 15.98 -12.93
C VAL A 204 -1.87 16.46 -11.92
N GLY A 205 -2.62 17.50 -12.26
CA GLY A 205 -3.69 18.01 -11.42
C GLY A 205 -4.76 16.96 -11.15
N LEU A 206 -5.39 17.05 -9.96
CA LEU A 206 -6.41 16.09 -9.55
C LEU A 206 -7.63 16.10 -10.48
N ASP A 207 -8.02 17.28 -10.98
CA ASP A 207 -9.14 17.43 -11.93
C ASP A 207 -8.85 16.70 -13.24
N VAL A 208 -7.63 16.86 -13.77
CA VAL A 208 -7.20 16.17 -15.01
C VAL A 208 -7.18 14.66 -14.81
N ALA A 209 -6.73 14.22 -13.64
CA ALA A 209 -6.71 12.79 -13.30
C ALA A 209 -8.11 12.21 -13.15
N ALA A 210 -9.04 12.96 -12.51
CA ALA A 210 -10.43 12.55 -12.35
C ALA A 210 -11.14 12.43 -13.70
N ASP A 211 -10.97 13.40 -14.58
CA ASP A 211 -11.55 13.36 -15.94
C ASP A 211 -10.99 12.19 -16.77
N ALA A 212 -9.68 11.96 -16.68
CA ALA A 212 -9.05 10.83 -17.36
C ALA A 212 -9.53 9.49 -16.80
N TYR A 213 -9.60 9.36 -15.47
CA TYR A 213 -10.10 8.17 -14.81
C TYR A 213 -11.54 7.83 -15.22
N VAL A 214 -12.44 8.81 -15.21
CA VAL A 214 -13.84 8.64 -15.62
C VAL A 214 -13.93 8.16 -17.06
N ARG A 215 -13.14 8.74 -17.96
CA ARG A 215 -13.14 8.42 -19.38
C ARG A 215 -12.54 7.06 -19.69
N ASP A 216 -11.40 6.74 -19.08
CA ASP A 216 -10.54 5.64 -19.50
C ASP A 216 -10.76 4.37 -18.65
N VAL A 217 -11.24 4.53 -17.40
CA VAL A 217 -11.39 3.42 -16.45
C VAL A 217 -12.85 3.22 -16.03
N LEU A 218 -13.46 4.23 -15.41
CA LEU A 218 -14.77 4.08 -14.77
C LEU A 218 -15.87 3.71 -15.76
N ARG A 219 -15.82 4.21 -16.99
CA ARG A 219 -16.78 3.86 -18.04
C ARG A 219 -16.83 2.37 -18.34
N ALA A 220 -15.68 1.70 -18.29
CA ALA A 220 -15.56 0.27 -18.58
C ALA A 220 -15.97 -0.64 -17.41
N LYS A 221 -16.04 -0.09 -16.19
CA LYS A 221 -16.41 -0.88 -15.00
C LYS A 221 -17.90 -1.27 -15.02
N PRO A 222 -18.25 -2.48 -14.54
CA PRO A 222 -19.63 -2.88 -14.33
C PRO A 222 -20.30 -2.02 -13.24
N VAL A 223 -21.63 -2.01 -13.20
CA VAL A 223 -22.39 -1.39 -12.11
C VAL A 223 -22.46 -2.38 -10.94
N GLU A 224 -21.82 -2.10 -9.80
CA GLU A 224 -21.82 -3.01 -8.64
C GLU A 224 -23.23 -3.35 -8.13
N GLN A 225 -24.16 -2.39 -8.13
CA GLN A 225 -25.54 -2.63 -7.71
C GLN A 225 -26.28 -3.67 -8.60
N ALA A 226 -25.85 -3.84 -9.85
CA ALA A 226 -26.42 -4.87 -10.72
C ALA A 226 -25.95 -6.28 -10.33
N VAL A 227 -24.79 -6.40 -9.71
CA VAL A 227 -24.26 -7.69 -9.19
C VAL A 227 -24.97 -8.10 -7.90
N LEU A 228 -25.27 -7.15 -7.02
CA LEU A 228 -26.02 -7.42 -5.77
C LEU A 228 -27.51 -7.70 -6.03
N GLY A 229 -28.09 -7.21 -7.12
CA GLY A 229 -29.47 -7.45 -7.52
C GLY A 229 -29.68 -8.67 -8.42
N ALA A 230 -28.63 -9.20 -9.00
CA ALA A 230 -28.72 -10.48 -9.70
C ALA A 230 -29.02 -11.56 -8.64
N ARG A 231 -30.28 -12.01 -8.57
CA ARG A 231 -30.58 -13.27 -7.88
C ARG A 231 -29.56 -14.27 -8.39
N VAL A 232 -28.67 -14.70 -7.50
CA VAL A 232 -27.96 -15.94 -7.69
C VAL A 232 -29.07 -16.94 -7.90
N GLY A 233 -29.33 -17.31 -9.16
CA GLY A 233 -30.24 -18.39 -9.48
C GLY A 233 -29.76 -19.55 -8.62
N THR A 234 -30.66 -20.07 -7.78
CA THR A 234 -30.41 -21.28 -7.04
C THR A 234 -29.67 -22.21 -8.00
N PRO A 235 -28.47 -22.71 -7.65
CA PRO A 235 -27.84 -23.73 -8.44
C PRO A 235 -28.88 -24.85 -8.53
N SER A 236 -29.41 -25.08 -9.73
CA SER A 236 -30.14 -26.31 -10.00
C SER A 236 -29.23 -27.41 -9.52
N ASP A 237 -29.76 -28.24 -8.63
CA ASP A 237 -29.13 -29.45 -8.13
C ASP A 237 -28.48 -30.21 -9.29
N THR A 238 -27.21 -29.95 -9.49
CA THR A 238 -26.32 -30.88 -10.16
C THR A 238 -25.26 -31.16 -9.12
N THR A 239 -25.71 -31.88 -8.08
CA THR A 239 -24.83 -32.63 -7.21
C THR A 239 -24.19 -33.71 -8.07
N GLY A 240 -23.16 -33.34 -8.80
CA GLY A 240 -22.18 -34.26 -9.32
C GLY A 240 -21.43 -34.82 -8.12
N GLU A 241 -21.92 -35.92 -7.58
CA GLU A 241 -21.15 -36.73 -6.64
C GLU A 241 -19.81 -37.06 -7.27
N LEU A 242 -18.76 -36.36 -6.78
CA LEU A 242 -17.39 -36.82 -6.93
C LEU A 242 -17.25 -38.12 -6.12
N ARG A 243 -17.68 -39.24 -6.69
CA ARG A 243 -17.29 -40.55 -6.21
C ARG A 243 -15.80 -40.75 -6.46
N LEU A 244 -15.02 -40.56 -5.40
CA LEU A 244 -13.68 -41.13 -5.30
C LEU A 244 -13.85 -42.67 -5.27
N THR A 245 -13.75 -43.30 -6.42
CA THR A 245 -13.60 -44.75 -6.53
C THR A 245 -12.18 -45.11 -6.12
N PHE A 246 -12.00 -45.51 -4.88
CA PHE A 246 -10.84 -46.29 -4.48
C PHE A 246 -10.96 -47.69 -5.15
N ALA A 247 -10.02 -48.00 -6.02
CA ALA A 247 -9.87 -49.37 -6.51
C ALA A 247 -9.45 -50.25 -5.32
N PRO A 248 -10.07 -51.40 -5.11
CA PRO A 248 -9.59 -52.36 -4.11
C PRO A 248 -8.26 -52.93 -4.57
N GLU A 249 -7.27 -52.91 -3.70
CA GLU A 249 -6.03 -53.69 -3.87
C GLU A 249 -6.39 -55.18 -3.89
N ASP A 250 -5.96 -55.84 -4.95
CA ASP A 250 -6.13 -57.25 -5.20
C ASP A 250 -5.11 -58.04 -4.35
N ASP A 251 -5.55 -58.46 -3.15
CA ASP A 251 -4.79 -59.39 -2.32
C ASP A 251 -4.88 -60.80 -2.92
N GLY A 252 -4.02 -61.06 -3.89
CA GLY A 252 -3.80 -62.37 -4.45
C GLY A 252 -3.13 -63.31 -3.46
N ILE A 253 -3.91 -63.97 -2.63
CA ILE A 253 -3.49 -65.21 -1.97
C ILE A 253 -4.33 -66.35 -2.57
N SER A 254 -3.69 -67.19 -3.35
CA SER A 254 -4.22 -68.49 -3.79
C SER A 254 -3.33 -69.61 -3.33
N PRO A 255 -3.89 -70.79 -3.08
CA PRO A 255 -3.42 -71.87 -2.20
C PRO A 255 -2.21 -72.64 -2.71
#